data_f4d6c50d9449c2a93fc4222ac1ddfc32
#
_entry.id   f4d6c50d9449c2a93fc4222ac1ddfc32
#
_cell.length_a   1.000
_cell.length_b   1.000
_cell.length_c   1.000
_cell.angle_alpha   90.00
_cell.angle_beta   90.00
_cell.angle_gamma   90.00
#
_symmetry.space_group_name_H-M   'P 1'
#
loop_
_entity.id
_entity.type
_entity.pdbx_description
1 polymer ?
#
loop_
_entity_poly.entity_id
_entity_poly.type
_entity_poly.pdbx_seq_one_letter_code
_entity_poly.pdbx_strand_id
1 'polypeptide(L)'
;FQTSYVSGPYVPYGPARRTVSSGGGGAAPRLFTAAPVALQMRPAEVVEDDSPAVSEATGRSVIDTILDRVEGHGNPAHEVWLPPLDDSPTLGDLIPRHGRAGFDAVGSLTVPIGIVDRPYEQRRDPYIVDLSAAAGNVAIVGAPQSGKSMAVRTLVTSLAVTHSPAQVQFYCLDFGGGTLTSLAQLPHVGSVASRLESDLIRRTFAEMLTIVRSRENAFRAYGIDSMAEYRRRKGAGDPQLANDPFGDVFFIIDGWSTVRQEFEALEPQVTALAAQGLGFGVHTVVTASRWAEIRPALKDQIGTRVELRLGDPLDSDFDRKLAQLVPDGRPGRGITRDRRHMLIGLPRVDSISSNQDLGEAIAAAAASMRQRSSVEAPQVRMLPHKIDYAALVPQAPQNDQPNLRILVGINESELAPTFLEFGEQPHMMIFGDSECGKTALLRTMCREIVRTTTPQQAQLFIVDYRRTLLGVVETEHLAKYAMSSNTLVDEVPALIELLKSRMPGPDVTQQELRDRSWWSGPEIYILVDDYDLVALASGNPLLPLAEYLPHSKDIGLHVVIARRTSGASRAMFEPMMARMKDLSCIGLQMSGNKDEGVLLGTVRPSEQPPGRGTLVMRSGGQQLIQVAWSEPQ
;
A
#
# COMPACT_ATOMS: atom_id res chain seq x y z
N PHE A 1 71.36 26.63 6.92
CA PHE A 1 70.46 25.97 5.97
C PHE A 1 70.18 26.94 4.82
N GLN A 2 70.45 26.49 3.60
CA GLN A 2 70.03 27.22 2.40
C GLN A 2 68.92 26.42 1.74
N THR A 3 67.74 26.98 1.63
CA THR A 3 66.60 26.33 0.99
C THR A 3 66.64 26.61 -0.52
N SER A 4 66.32 25.60 -1.31
CA SER A 4 66.18 25.79 -2.76
C SER A 4 64.91 26.54 -3.10
N TYR A 5 64.99 27.53 -3.98
CA TYR A 5 63.83 28.27 -4.50
C TYR A 5 63.22 27.53 -5.68
N VAL A 6 62.08 26.90 -5.47
CA VAL A 6 61.44 26.03 -6.48
C VAL A 6 60.37 26.74 -7.31
N SER A 7 59.95 27.96 -6.93
CA SER A 7 58.99 28.77 -7.71
C SER A 7 59.61 29.56 -8.86
N GLY A 8 60.92 29.47 -9.03
CA GLY A 8 61.64 30.12 -10.17
C GLY A 8 61.41 29.39 -11.50
N PRO A 9 61.66 30.05 -12.59
CA PRO A 9 61.49 29.46 -13.92
C PRO A 9 62.42 28.24 -14.10
N TYR A 10 61.82 27.15 -14.65
CA TYR A 10 62.60 25.98 -15.00
C TYR A 10 63.42 26.21 -16.27
N VAL A 11 64.67 26.01 -16.14
CA VAL A 11 65.61 26.02 -17.28
C VAL A 11 66.13 24.60 -17.48
N PRO A 12 65.73 23.91 -18.58
CA PRO A 12 66.24 22.58 -18.85
C PRO A 12 67.76 22.59 -19.00
N TYR A 13 68.42 21.66 -18.35
CA TYR A 13 69.86 21.47 -18.64
C TYR A 13 70.01 21.06 -20.10
N GLY A 14 70.80 21.79 -20.86
CA GLY A 14 71.23 21.39 -22.20
C GLY A 14 71.88 20.00 -22.17
N PRO A 15 72.03 19.31 -23.33
CA PRO A 15 72.55 17.98 -23.41
C PRO A 15 73.90 17.89 -22.71
N ALA A 16 73.98 17.21 -21.59
CA ALA A 16 75.20 16.97 -20.87
C ALA A 16 76.17 16.26 -21.82
N ARG A 17 77.32 16.88 -22.09
CA ARG A 17 78.46 16.16 -22.68
C ARG A 17 78.71 14.91 -21.81
N ARG A 18 78.51 13.76 -22.42
CA ARG A 18 78.92 12.47 -21.79
C ARG A 18 80.39 12.53 -21.53
N THR A 19 80.77 12.84 -20.31
CA THR A 19 82.10 12.42 -19.82
C THR A 19 81.94 10.95 -19.41
N VAL A 20 82.54 10.07 -20.17
CA VAL A 20 82.61 8.65 -19.79
C VAL A 20 83.54 8.59 -18.55
N SER A 21 83.02 8.56 -17.37
CA SER A 21 83.70 8.09 -16.19
C SER A 21 83.33 6.62 -15.99
N SER A 22 84.21 5.73 -16.33
CA SER A 22 84.22 4.37 -15.95
C SER A 22 84.24 4.27 -14.41
N GLY A 23 83.12 3.88 -13.84
CA GLY A 23 83.04 3.68 -12.42
C GLY A 23 81.60 3.52 -11.94
N GLY A 24 81.01 2.34 -12.17
CA GLY A 24 79.72 2.00 -11.60
C GLY A 24 79.79 1.96 -10.08
N GLY A 25 78.92 2.68 -9.46
CA GLY A 25 78.71 2.62 -8.03
C GLY A 25 77.40 3.32 -7.70
N GLY A 26 76.29 2.57 -7.74
CA GLY A 26 75.02 3.06 -7.17
C GLY A 26 75.29 3.48 -5.72
N ALA A 27 74.92 4.70 -5.36
CA ALA A 27 75.00 5.16 -3.99
C ALA A 27 74.11 4.31 -3.10
N ALA A 28 74.70 3.28 -2.49
CA ALA A 28 74.02 2.53 -1.43
C ALA A 28 73.73 3.50 -0.26
N PRO A 29 72.58 3.46 0.35
CA PRO A 29 72.27 4.25 1.52
C PRO A 29 73.28 3.90 2.64
N ARG A 30 74.00 4.93 3.12
CA ARG A 30 74.97 4.75 4.21
C ARG A 30 74.32 5.13 5.52
N LEU A 31 74.50 4.31 6.54
CA LEU A 31 74.14 4.63 7.90
C LEU A 31 74.78 5.95 8.33
N PHE A 32 73.96 6.87 8.90
CA PHE A 32 74.46 8.07 9.53
C PHE A 32 75.35 7.70 10.73
N THR A 33 76.60 8.12 10.66
CA THR A 33 77.53 7.93 11.79
C THR A 33 77.96 9.30 12.28
N ALA A 34 78.19 9.43 13.60
CA ALA A 34 78.68 10.67 14.20
C ALA A 34 80.18 10.93 13.94
N ALA A 35 80.82 10.12 13.12
CA ALA A 35 82.24 10.30 12.78
C ALA A 35 82.42 11.43 11.73
N PRO A 36 83.44 12.29 11.86
CA PRO A 36 83.68 13.35 10.90
C PRO A 36 84.02 12.75 9.53
N VAL A 37 83.32 13.20 8.50
CA VAL A 37 83.60 12.84 7.10
C VAL A 37 84.68 13.77 6.59
N ALA A 38 85.82 13.21 6.15
CA ALA A 38 86.85 13.98 5.49
C ALA A 38 86.34 14.56 4.17
N LEU A 39 86.30 15.87 4.08
CA LEU A 39 86.00 16.58 2.83
C LEU A 39 87.19 16.46 1.86
N GLN A 40 87.00 15.68 0.81
CA GLN A 40 87.95 15.69 -0.31
C GLN A 40 87.65 16.93 -1.11
N MET A 41 88.46 17.97 -0.90
CA MET A 41 88.48 19.14 -1.77
C MET A 41 89.10 18.71 -3.13
N ARG A 42 88.24 18.65 -4.14
CA ARG A 42 88.78 18.60 -5.53
C ARG A 42 89.34 20.00 -5.88
N PRO A 43 90.46 20.07 -6.53
CA PRO A 43 90.96 21.37 -7.09
C PRO A 43 89.93 21.95 -8.05
N ALA A 44 89.61 23.20 -7.92
CA ALA A 44 88.83 23.92 -8.89
C ALA A 44 89.50 23.97 -10.22
N GLU A 45 89.00 23.24 -11.22
CA GLU A 45 89.33 23.50 -12.60
C GLU A 45 88.67 24.84 -12.98
N VAL A 46 89.49 25.81 -13.39
CA VAL A 46 89.04 27.06 -13.99
C VAL A 46 88.43 26.71 -15.36
N VAL A 47 87.15 26.75 -15.47
CA VAL A 47 86.42 26.59 -16.72
C VAL A 47 86.32 28.00 -17.31
N GLU A 48 86.93 28.24 -18.45
CA GLU A 48 86.70 29.42 -19.25
C GLU A 48 85.25 29.57 -19.61
N ASP A 49 84.77 30.79 -19.46
CA ASP A 49 83.38 31.22 -19.63
C ASP A 49 82.92 31.12 -21.10
N ASP A 50 82.44 29.99 -21.54
CA ASP A 50 81.63 29.86 -22.73
C ASP A 50 80.19 29.93 -22.34
N SER A 51 79.65 31.12 -22.34
CA SER A 51 78.21 31.37 -21.99
C SER A 51 77.30 30.49 -22.83
N PRO A 52 76.61 29.52 -22.24
CA PRO A 52 75.62 28.78 -23.00
C PRO A 52 74.49 29.70 -23.36
N ALA A 53 74.06 29.65 -24.61
CA ALA A 53 72.88 30.33 -25.09
C ALA A 53 71.73 30.14 -24.08
N VAL A 54 71.19 31.25 -23.60
CA VAL A 54 70.02 31.24 -22.68
C VAL A 54 68.89 30.50 -23.37
N SER A 55 68.71 29.24 -22.99
CA SER A 55 67.53 28.55 -23.40
C SER A 55 66.33 29.32 -22.84
N GLU A 56 65.41 29.74 -23.71
CA GLU A 56 64.22 30.48 -23.31
C GLU A 56 63.50 29.71 -22.18
N ALA A 57 63.26 30.44 -21.13
CA ALA A 57 62.50 29.85 -19.98
C ALA A 57 61.16 29.34 -20.51
N THR A 58 60.86 28.10 -20.28
CA THR A 58 59.64 27.39 -20.78
C THR A 58 58.36 27.94 -20.20
N GLY A 59 58.40 29.05 -19.45
CA GLY A 59 57.24 29.60 -18.73
C GLY A 59 56.74 28.75 -17.55
N ARG A 60 57.33 27.56 -17.33
CA ARG A 60 57.03 26.67 -16.21
C ARG A 60 57.97 26.90 -15.04
N SER A 61 57.48 26.73 -13.83
CA SER A 61 58.33 26.75 -12.64
C SER A 61 59.07 25.43 -12.42
N VAL A 62 60.12 25.47 -11.63
CA VAL A 62 60.82 24.24 -11.19
C VAL A 62 59.87 23.30 -10.45
N ILE A 63 58.94 23.84 -9.65
CA ILE A 63 57.95 23.03 -8.93
C ILE A 63 56.98 22.34 -9.87
N ASP A 64 56.47 23.03 -10.90
CA ASP A 64 55.58 22.42 -11.90
C ASP A 64 56.27 21.24 -12.59
N THR A 65 57.53 21.39 -12.94
CA THR A 65 58.32 20.33 -13.59
C THR A 65 58.58 19.13 -12.63
N ILE A 66 58.77 19.41 -11.35
CA ILE A 66 58.90 18.35 -10.34
C ILE A 66 57.59 17.62 -10.17
N LEU A 67 56.44 18.33 -10.06
CA LEU A 67 55.13 17.73 -9.92
C LEU A 67 54.80 16.85 -11.12
N ASP A 68 54.99 17.33 -12.35
CA ASP A 68 54.75 16.53 -13.57
C ASP A 68 55.61 15.24 -13.61
N ARG A 69 56.82 15.25 -13.04
CA ARG A 69 57.72 14.08 -13.00
C ARG A 69 57.38 13.11 -11.90
N VAL A 70 56.70 13.56 -10.85
CA VAL A 70 56.31 12.74 -9.71
C VAL A 70 54.89 12.19 -9.87
N GLU A 71 54.09 12.85 -10.74
CA GLU A 71 52.71 12.42 -11.02
C GLU A 71 52.68 10.96 -11.52
N GLY A 72 51.85 10.16 -10.90
CA GLY A 72 51.72 8.72 -11.17
C GLY A 72 52.87 7.84 -10.59
N HIS A 73 53.80 8.40 -9.86
CA HIS A 73 54.91 7.66 -9.22
C HIS A 73 54.75 7.64 -7.69
N GLY A 74 54.71 6.45 -7.14
CA GLY A 74 54.56 6.21 -5.68
C GLY A 74 53.13 6.11 -5.23
N ASN A 75 52.92 5.85 -3.94
CA ASN A 75 51.61 5.85 -3.33
C ASN A 75 51.10 7.28 -3.16
N PRO A 76 49.79 7.54 -3.41
CA PRO A 76 49.23 8.85 -3.14
C PRO A 76 49.37 9.22 -1.66
N ALA A 77 49.55 10.51 -1.38
CA ALA A 77 49.59 11.00 -0.02
C ALA A 77 48.26 10.69 0.68
N HIS A 78 48.32 10.46 1.99
CA HIS A 78 47.10 10.30 2.78
C HIS A 78 46.21 11.54 2.66
N GLU A 79 44.95 11.32 2.21
CA GLU A 79 43.96 12.40 2.13
C GLU A 79 43.53 12.82 3.54
N VAL A 80 43.94 14.01 3.94
CA VAL A 80 43.58 14.58 5.24
C VAL A 80 42.10 15.02 5.25
N TRP A 81 41.57 15.45 4.11
CA TRP A 81 40.22 15.86 3.90
C TRP A 81 39.57 14.96 2.85
N LEU A 82 38.52 14.26 3.23
CA LEU A 82 37.70 13.54 2.25
C LEU A 82 37.03 14.57 1.30
N PRO A 83 36.85 14.26 0.01
CA PRO A 83 36.10 15.09 -0.90
C PRO A 83 34.68 15.34 -0.39
N PRO A 84 33.95 16.40 -0.81
CA PRO A 84 32.58 16.61 -0.41
C PRO A 84 31.68 15.38 -0.70
N LEU A 85 30.57 15.22 0.04
CA LEU A 85 29.57 14.17 -0.19
C LEU A 85 28.72 14.50 -1.42
N ASP A 86 29.29 14.55 -2.61
CA ASP A 86 28.59 14.97 -3.84
C ASP A 86 28.10 13.78 -4.67
N ASP A 87 28.85 12.69 -4.67
CA ASP A 87 28.54 11.49 -5.44
C ASP A 87 27.79 10.47 -4.59
N SER A 88 26.54 10.20 -4.97
CA SER A 88 25.72 9.19 -4.29
C SER A 88 26.27 7.79 -4.58
N PRO A 89 26.61 7.00 -3.56
CA PRO A 89 27.02 5.61 -3.76
C PRO A 89 25.85 4.80 -4.32
N THR A 90 26.15 3.72 -5.01
CA THR A 90 25.12 2.76 -5.45
C THR A 90 24.89 1.69 -4.39
N LEU A 91 23.74 1.03 -4.42
CA LEU A 91 23.54 -0.18 -3.60
C LEU A 91 24.52 -1.27 -3.99
N GLY A 92 25.01 -1.25 -5.24
CA GLY A 92 26.08 -2.13 -5.71
C GLY A 92 27.37 -2.00 -4.93
N ASP A 93 27.69 -0.81 -4.47
CA ASP A 93 28.89 -0.53 -3.68
C ASP A 93 28.67 -0.75 -2.18
N LEU A 94 27.43 -0.49 -1.71
CA LEU A 94 27.08 -0.55 -0.30
C LEU A 94 26.79 -1.97 0.20
N ILE A 95 26.20 -2.84 -0.65
CA ILE A 95 25.85 -4.21 -0.28
C ILE A 95 27.01 -5.14 -0.68
N PRO A 96 27.68 -5.78 0.27
CA PRO A 96 28.75 -6.73 -0.01
C PRO A 96 28.30 -7.82 -1.00
N ARG A 97 29.19 -8.25 -1.91
CA ARG A 97 28.85 -9.25 -2.94
C ARG A 97 28.36 -10.58 -2.34
N HIS A 98 28.82 -10.96 -1.15
CA HIS A 98 28.35 -12.15 -0.44
C HIS A 98 26.91 -12.00 0.08
N GLY A 99 26.47 -10.78 0.43
CA GLY A 99 25.08 -10.50 0.80
C GLY A 99 24.10 -10.49 -0.38
N ARG A 100 24.63 -10.41 -1.63
CA ARG A 100 23.80 -10.51 -2.86
C ARG A 100 23.54 -11.96 -3.27
N ALA A 101 24.40 -12.89 -2.88
CA ALA A 101 24.31 -14.30 -3.26
C ALA A 101 23.46 -15.14 -2.31
N GLY A 102 23.21 -14.65 -1.10
CA GLY A 102 22.45 -15.35 -0.08
C GLY A 102 21.28 -14.50 0.40
N PHE A 103 20.08 -14.95 0.15
CA PHE A 103 18.89 -14.53 0.89
C PHE A 103 18.94 -15.03 2.34
N ASP A 104 20.15 -15.17 2.88
CA ASP A 104 20.43 -15.84 4.17
C ASP A 104 20.28 -14.91 5.37
N ALA A 105 19.90 -13.66 5.16
CA ALA A 105 19.53 -12.76 6.26
C ALA A 105 18.14 -13.13 6.82
N VAL A 106 17.97 -14.40 7.19
CA VAL A 106 16.75 -14.91 7.80
C VAL A 106 16.45 -14.10 9.06
N GLY A 107 15.52 -13.16 8.94
CA GLY A 107 15.00 -12.41 10.06
C GLY A 107 15.67 -11.07 10.39
N SER A 108 16.69 -10.64 9.66
CA SER A 108 17.30 -9.32 9.84
C SER A 108 16.81 -8.35 8.77
N LEU A 109 15.95 -7.39 9.16
CA LEU A 109 15.50 -6.29 8.29
C LEU A 109 16.51 -5.12 8.32
N THR A 110 17.81 -5.44 8.31
CA THR A 110 18.91 -4.49 8.42
C THR A 110 19.55 -4.27 7.04
N VAL A 111 19.46 -3.06 6.51
CA VAL A 111 19.91 -2.73 5.14
C VAL A 111 20.60 -1.38 5.05
N PRO A 112 21.60 -1.23 4.16
CA PRO A 112 22.20 0.07 3.86
C PRO A 112 21.30 0.86 2.91
N ILE A 113 21.19 2.18 3.16
CA ILE A 113 20.43 3.13 2.31
C ILE A 113 21.28 4.31 1.83
N GLY A 114 22.56 4.39 2.23
CA GLY A 114 23.45 5.49 1.87
C GLY A 114 24.77 5.41 2.62
N ILE A 115 25.39 6.57 2.80
CA ILE A 115 26.63 6.73 3.57
C ILE A 115 26.50 7.86 4.60
N VAL A 116 27.24 7.73 5.69
CA VAL A 116 27.38 8.71 6.76
C VAL A 116 28.82 9.20 6.78
N ASP A 117 29.01 10.51 6.82
CA ASP A 117 30.31 11.15 6.92
C ASP A 117 30.81 11.19 8.36
N ARG A 118 32.06 10.74 8.57
CA ARG A 118 32.77 10.76 9.83
C ARG A 118 34.07 11.56 9.70
N PRO A 119 33.98 12.90 9.63
CA PRO A 119 35.12 13.75 9.30
C PRO A 119 36.29 13.61 10.30
N TYR A 120 36.01 13.45 11.59
CA TYR A 120 37.06 13.26 12.58
C TYR A 120 37.79 11.91 12.46
N GLU A 121 37.09 10.90 11.92
CA GLU A 121 37.63 9.55 11.72
C GLU A 121 38.19 9.39 10.28
N GLN A 122 38.06 10.42 9.44
CA GLN A 122 38.48 10.47 8.03
C GLN A 122 37.94 9.28 7.23
N ARG A 123 36.66 8.94 7.48
CA ARG A 123 36.03 7.80 6.79
C ARG A 123 34.55 8.04 6.54
N ARG A 124 33.97 7.25 5.66
CA ARG A 124 32.55 7.14 5.37
C ARG A 124 32.08 5.75 5.67
N ASP A 125 31.05 5.65 6.51
CA ASP A 125 30.42 4.36 6.85
C ASP A 125 29.14 4.20 6.06
N PRO A 126 28.70 2.98 5.73
CA PRO A 126 27.34 2.75 5.24
C PRO A 126 26.30 3.27 6.23
N TYR A 127 25.29 4.00 5.72
CA TYR A 127 24.14 4.37 6.50
C TYR A 127 23.17 3.19 6.55
N ILE A 128 23.23 2.44 7.63
CA ILE A 128 22.46 1.22 7.84
C ILE A 128 21.21 1.58 8.65
N VAL A 129 20.05 1.11 8.20
CA VAL A 129 18.78 1.13 8.94
C VAL A 129 18.43 -0.30 9.36
N ASP A 130 18.05 -0.45 10.62
CA ASP A 130 17.52 -1.69 11.16
C ASP A 130 16.00 -1.50 11.35
N LEU A 131 15.22 -2.21 10.56
CA LEU A 131 13.75 -2.11 10.55
C LEU A 131 13.10 -3.23 11.38
N SER A 132 13.87 -3.89 12.23
CA SER A 132 13.34 -4.90 13.13
C SER A 132 12.62 -4.28 14.33
N ALA A 133 11.69 -5.01 14.92
CA ALA A 133 10.95 -4.63 16.13
C ALA A 133 10.37 -3.19 16.07
N ALA A 134 10.59 -2.39 17.10
CA ALA A 134 10.03 -1.03 17.22
C ALA A 134 10.58 -0.02 16.19
N ALA A 135 11.67 -0.32 15.51
CA ALA A 135 12.25 0.54 14.48
C ALA A 135 11.63 0.34 13.09
N GLY A 136 10.68 -0.59 12.94
CA GLY A 136 10.12 -1.01 11.66
C GLY A 136 9.28 0.03 10.92
N ASN A 137 8.69 1.02 11.60
CA ASN A 137 8.01 2.13 10.95
C ASN A 137 9.00 3.26 10.62
N VAL A 138 8.88 3.84 9.42
CA VAL A 138 9.85 4.79 8.87
C VAL A 138 9.19 6.11 8.48
N ALA A 139 9.80 7.24 8.81
CA ALA A 139 9.50 8.52 8.18
C ALA A 139 10.73 9.08 7.47
N ILE A 140 10.53 9.52 6.24
CA ILE A 140 11.54 10.23 5.43
C ILE A 140 11.02 11.64 5.20
N VAL A 141 11.68 12.61 5.83
CA VAL A 141 11.23 14.01 5.81
C VAL A 141 12.27 14.90 5.12
N GLY A 142 11.79 15.82 4.27
CA GLY A 142 12.64 16.75 3.56
C GLY A 142 11.87 17.66 2.61
N ALA A 143 12.43 18.78 2.23
CA ALA A 143 11.85 19.75 1.30
C ALA A 143 11.45 19.12 -0.06
N PRO A 144 10.65 19.79 -0.88
CA PRO A 144 10.48 19.40 -2.28
C PRO A 144 11.84 19.22 -2.97
N GLN A 145 11.97 18.19 -3.81
CA GLN A 145 13.20 17.84 -4.53
C GLN A 145 14.42 17.49 -3.64
N SER A 146 14.24 17.28 -2.34
CA SER A 146 15.33 16.85 -1.44
C SER A 146 15.77 15.38 -1.62
N GLY A 147 15.07 14.58 -2.42
CA GLY A 147 15.38 13.17 -2.67
C GLY A 147 14.54 12.16 -1.86
N LYS A 148 13.40 12.56 -1.26
CA LYS A 148 12.52 11.64 -0.49
C LYS A 148 12.12 10.38 -1.25
N SER A 149 11.55 10.55 -2.44
CA SER A 149 11.11 9.41 -3.26
C SER A 149 12.30 8.55 -3.72
N MET A 150 13.49 9.17 -3.90
CA MET A 150 14.73 8.43 -4.15
C MET A 150 15.11 7.58 -2.94
N ALA A 151 15.04 8.14 -1.73
CA ALA A 151 15.33 7.41 -0.50
C ALA A 151 14.37 6.23 -0.30
N VAL A 152 13.07 6.39 -0.63
CA VAL A 152 12.10 5.28 -0.67
C VAL A 152 12.52 4.21 -1.67
N ARG A 153 12.84 4.60 -2.91
CA ARG A 153 13.30 3.65 -3.95
C ARG A 153 14.55 2.91 -3.52
N THR A 154 15.50 3.60 -2.89
CA THR A 154 16.74 2.99 -2.37
C THR A 154 16.44 2.01 -1.24
N LEU A 155 15.57 2.36 -0.29
CA LEU A 155 15.14 1.48 0.80
C LEU A 155 14.49 0.20 0.25
N VAL A 156 13.51 0.35 -0.65
CA VAL A 156 12.79 -0.77 -1.28
C VAL A 156 13.76 -1.67 -2.05
N THR A 157 14.62 -1.09 -2.88
CA THR A 157 15.58 -1.86 -3.69
C THR A 157 16.61 -2.55 -2.80
N SER A 158 17.08 -1.91 -1.73
CA SER A 158 18.02 -2.49 -0.77
C SER A 158 17.42 -3.72 -0.08
N LEU A 159 16.17 -3.62 0.40
CA LEU A 159 15.44 -4.76 0.97
C LEU A 159 15.20 -5.86 -0.08
N ALA A 160 14.80 -5.51 -1.30
CA ALA A 160 14.53 -6.47 -2.36
C ALA A 160 15.77 -7.23 -2.84
N VAL A 161 16.95 -6.59 -2.81
CA VAL A 161 18.22 -7.24 -3.18
C VAL A 161 18.68 -8.24 -2.12
N THR A 162 18.36 -8.00 -0.85
CA THR A 162 18.84 -8.76 0.30
C THR A 162 17.86 -9.81 0.81
N HIS A 163 16.59 -9.74 0.42
CA HIS A 163 15.52 -10.65 0.84
C HIS A 163 14.78 -11.23 -0.37
N SER A 164 14.16 -12.38 -0.20
CA SER A 164 13.28 -12.97 -1.21
C SER A 164 11.87 -12.33 -1.19
N PRO A 165 11.09 -12.43 -2.28
CA PRO A 165 9.70 -11.98 -2.30
C PRO A 165 8.78 -12.69 -1.30
N ALA A 166 9.19 -13.87 -0.79
CA ALA A 166 8.46 -14.55 0.28
C ALA A 166 8.78 -13.98 1.67
N GLN A 167 9.91 -13.27 1.83
CA GLN A 167 10.33 -12.68 3.09
C GLN A 167 9.89 -11.25 3.26
N VAL A 168 9.89 -10.45 2.16
CA VAL A 168 9.56 -9.02 2.19
C VAL A 168 8.71 -8.65 0.98
N GLN A 169 7.61 -7.91 1.21
CA GLN A 169 6.75 -7.39 0.16
C GLN A 169 6.47 -5.90 0.37
N PHE A 170 6.15 -5.21 -0.75
CA PHE A 170 5.88 -3.78 -0.75
C PHE A 170 4.55 -3.47 -1.41
N TYR A 171 3.80 -2.55 -0.79
CA TYR A 171 2.54 -2.01 -1.27
C TYR A 171 2.63 -0.50 -1.17
N CYS A 172 2.58 0.19 -2.30
CA CYS A 172 2.92 1.60 -2.40
C CYS A 172 1.71 2.46 -2.78
N LEU A 173 1.56 3.59 -2.10
CA LEU A 173 0.70 4.71 -2.51
C LEU A 173 1.62 5.84 -2.99
N ASP A 174 1.60 6.14 -4.28
CA ASP A 174 2.44 7.15 -4.91
C ASP A 174 1.66 8.44 -5.15
N PHE A 175 1.74 9.36 -4.22
CA PHE A 175 1.22 10.71 -4.34
C PHE A 175 2.30 11.72 -4.75
N GLY A 176 3.56 11.26 -4.92
CA GLY A 176 4.72 12.05 -5.27
C GLY A 176 4.93 12.30 -6.77
N GLY A 177 3.95 11.93 -7.62
CA GLY A 177 4.00 12.21 -9.06
C GLY A 177 4.53 11.06 -9.93
N GLY A 178 4.30 9.81 -9.55
CA GLY A 178 4.63 8.64 -10.39
C GLY A 178 6.08 8.15 -10.23
N THR A 179 6.80 8.65 -9.24
CA THR A 179 8.22 8.31 -9.05
C THR A 179 8.45 6.88 -8.58
N LEU A 180 7.46 6.26 -7.93
CA LEU A 180 7.54 4.88 -7.45
C LEU A 180 7.09 3.84 -8.50
N THR A 181 6.55 4.26 -9.65
CA THR A 181 6.02 3.36 -10.68
C THR A 181 7.08 2.35 -11.17
N SER A 182 8.36 2.75 -11.24
CA SER A 182 9.45 1.84 -11.62
C SER A 182 9.63 0.67 -10.66
N LEU A 183 9.21 0.80 -9.39
CA LEU A 183 9.28 -0.27 -8.40
C LEU A 183 8.29 -1.42 -8.68
N ALA A 184 7.21 -1.16 -9.42
CA ALA A 184 6.24 -2.19 -9.80
C ALA A 184 6.86 -3.35 -10.60
N GLN A 185 8.05 -3.15 -11.16
CA GLN A 185 8.80 -4.19 -11.87
C GLN A 185 9.47 -5.20 -10.94
N LEU A 186 9.67 -4.86 -9.65
CA LEU A 186 10.28 -5.77 -8.68
C LEU A 186 9.31 -6.89 -8.30
N PRO A 187 9.76 -8.16 -8.23
CA PRO A 187 8.91 -9.27 -7.82
C PRO A 187 8.40 -9.18 -6.38
N HIS A 188 8.94 -8.26 -5.59
CA HIS A 188 8.56 -7.97 -4.21
C HIS A 188 7.38 -7.00 -4.10
N VAL A 189 6.95 -6.36 -5.20
CA VAL A 189 5.94 -5.29 -5.17
C VAL A 189 4.58 -5.83 -5.59
N GLY A 190 3.62 -5.81 -4.67
CA GLY A 190 2.25 -6.27 -4.89
C GLY A 190 1.34 -5.19 -5.50
N SER A 191 1.60 -3.91 -5.26
CA SER A 191 0.91 -2.80 -5.93
C SER A 191 1.66 -1.48 -5.81
N VAL A 192 1.46 -0.61 -6.81
CA VAL A 192 1.81 0.81 -6.75
C VAL A 192 0.58 1.58 -7.21
N ALA A 193 -0.15 2.18 -6.27
CA ALA A 193 -1.36 2.93 -6.56
C ALA A 193 -1.04 4.42 -6.72
N SER A 194 -1.46 5.01 -7.81
CA SER A 194 -1.36 6.45 -8.06
C SER A 194 -2.52 7.22 -7.41
N ARG A 195 -2.39 8.53 -7.27
CA ARG A 195 -3.43 9.43 -6.75
C ARG A 195 -4.79 9.30 -7.47
N LEU A 196 -4.78 8.93 -8.76
CA LEU A 196 -5.99 8.82 -9.57
C LEU A 196 -6.74 7.49 -9.35
N GLU A 197 -6.13 6.51 -8.71
CA GLU A 197 -6.66 5.16 -8.53
C GLU A 197 -7.25 4.98 -7.12
N SER A 198 -8.28 5.77 -6.78
CA SER A 198 -8.90 5.79 -5.45
C SER A 198 -9.36 4.40 -4.97
N ASP A 199 -9.84 3.56 -5.88
CA ASP A 199 -10.27 2.20 -5.56
C ASP A 199 -9.08 1.30 -5.21
N LEU A 200 -7.98 1.40 -5.95
CA LEU A 200 -6.76 0.65 -5.66
C LEU A 200 -6.13 1.13 -4.33
N ILE A 201 -6.13 2.44 -4.06
CA ILE A 201 -5.67 3.00 -2.77
C ILE A 201 -6.45 2.37 -1.62
N ARG A 202 -7.80 2.41 -1.69
CA ARG A 202 -8.68 1.87 -0.66
C ARG A 202 -8.49 0.36 -0.49
N ARG A 203 -8.38 -0.36 -1.61
CA ARG A 203 -8.19 -1.81 -1.59
C ARG A 203 -6.82 -2.23 -1.06
N THR A 204 -5.76 -1.52 -1.44
CA THR A 204 -4.40 -1.75 -0.90
C THR A 204 -4.40 -1.58 0.62
N PHE A 205 -5.05 -0.53 1.12
CA PHE A 205 -5.16 -0.32 2.57
C PHE A 205 -5.99 -1.44 3.26
N ALA A 206 -7.11 -1.84 2.67
CA ALA A 206 -7.93 -2.93 3.19
C ALA A 206 -7.15 -4.26 3.26
N GLU A 207 -6.27 -4.52 2.29
CA GLU A 207 -5.38 -5.68 2.31
C GLU A 207 -4.43 -5.65 3.51
N MET A 208 -3.84 -4.49 3.85
CA MET A 208 -2.99 -4.34 5.04
C MET A 208 -3.74 -4.71 6.33
N LEU A 209 -4.98 -4.24 6.47
CA LEU A 209 -5.82 -4.58 7.62
C LEU A 209 -6.18 -6.08 7.65
N THR A 210 -6.41 -6.68 6.49
CA THR A 210 -6.73 -8.10 6.38
C THR A 210 -5.54 -8.96 6.81
N ILE A 211 -4.32 -8.58 6.41
CA ILE A 211 -3.08 -9.27 6.83
C ILE A 211 -2.93 -9.22 8.36
N VAL A 212 -3.10 -8.03 8.97
CA VAL A 212 -3.01 -7.88 10.43
C VAL A 212 -4.03 -8.76 11.15
N ARG A 213 -5.31 -8.74 10.75
CA ARG A 213 -6.38 -9.55 11.36
C ARG A 213 -6.13 -11.05 11.19
N SER A 214 -5.74 -11.47 9.99
CA SER A 214 -5.43 -12.88 9.71
C SER A 214 -4.31 -13.38 10.60
N ARG A 215 -3.25 -12.60 10.76
CA ARG A 215 -2.11 -12.96 11.63
C ARG A 215 -2.46 -12.90 13.11
N GLU A 216 -3.25 -11.93 13.56
CA GLU A 216 -3.75 -11.90 14.93
C GLU A 216 -4.50 -13.18 15.27
N ASN A 217 -5.38 -13.63 14.38
CA ASN A 217 -6.11 -14.88 14.55
C ASN A 217 -5.17 -16.10 14.53
N ALA A 218 -4.22 -16.16 13.61
CA ALA A 218 -3.24 -17.24 13.52
C ALA A 218 -2.33 -17.29 14.75
N PHE A 219 -1.86 -16.16 15.24
CA PHE A 219 -1.01 -16.07 16.43
C PHE A 219 -1.77 -16.61 17.65
N ARG A 220 -3.03 -16.21 17.81
CA ARG A 220 -3.88 -16.73 18.89
C ARG A 220 -4.17 -18.24 18.75
N ALA A 221 -4.47 -18.70 17.54
CA ALA A 221 -4.81 -20.09 17.28
C ALA A 221 -3.60 -21.04 17.43
N TYR A 222 -2.40 -20.59 17.06
CA TYR A 222 -1.21 -21.42 17.00
C TYR A 222 -0.20 -21.13 18.11
N GLY A 223 -0.53 -20.26 19.07
CA GLY A 223 0.33 -19.91 20.21
C GLY A 223 1.64 -19.25 19.76
N ILE A 224 1.57 -18.29 18.84
CA ILE A 224 2.74 -17.53 18.37
C ILE A 224 2.82 -16.23 19.17
N ASP A 225 3.94 -16.03 19.87
CA ASP A 225 4.09 -14.88 20.78
C ASP A 225 4.70 -13.64 20.10
N SER A 226 5.35 -13.80 18.95
CA SER A 226 6.05 -12.69 18.29
C SER A 226 6.28 -12.90 16.79
N MET A 227 6.50 -11.80 16.05
CA MET A 227 6.94 -11.86 14.65
C MET A 227 8.29 -12.58 14.47
N ALA A 228 9.18 -12.53 15.45
CA ALA A 228 10.45 -13.27 15.39
C ALA A 228 10.20 -14.80 15.38
N GLU A 229 9.29 -15.26 16.22
CA GLU A 229 8.87 -16.66 16.22
C GLU A 229 8.14 -17.03 14.92
N TYR A 230 7.22 -16.18 14.47
CA TYR A 230 6.50 -16.38 13.21
C TYR A 230 7.47 -16.56 12.04
N ARG A 231 8.46 -15.65 11.88
CA ARG A 231 9.49 -15.74 10.81
C ARG A 231 10.27 -17.05 10.91
N ARG A 232 10.67 -17.44 12.12
CA ARG A 232 11.40 -18.67 12.37
C ARG A 232 10.58 -19.91 11.97
N ARG A 233 9.32 -20.01 12.42
CA ARG A 233 8.40 -21.12 12.09
C ARG A 233 8.10 -21.17 10.60
N LYS A 234 7.81 -20.04 9.99
CA LYS A 234 7.55 -19.95 8.55
C LYS A 234 8.77 -20.33 7.72
N GLY A 235 9.96 -19.84 8.09
CA GLY A 235 11.22 -20.21 7.45
C GLY A 235 11.56 -21.70 7.59
N ALA A 236 11.08 -22.35 8.64
CA ALA A 236 11.19 -23.80 8.83
C ALA A 236 10.13 -24.61 8.07
N GLY A 237 9.21 -23.96 7.34
CA GLY A 237 8.17 -24.63 6.56
C GLY A 237 7.00 -25.16 7.39
N ASP A 238 6.62 -24.49 8.48
CA ASP A 238 5.49 -24.87 9.33
C ASP A 238 4.19 -24.98 8.50
N PRO A 239 3.55 -26.17 8.44
CA PRO A 239 2.34 -26.38 7.64
C PRO A 239 1.17 -25.47 8.07
N GLN A 240 1.09 -25.07 9.36
CA GLN A 240 0.05 -24.19 9.88
C GLN A 240 0.13 -22.79 9.28
N LEU A 241 1.32 -22.37 8.82
CA LEU A 241 1.58 -21.05 8.24
C LEU A 241 1.68 -21.08 6.70
N ALA A 242 1.51 -22.24 6.07
CA ALA A 242 1.67 -22.42 4.63
C ALA A 242 0.68 -21.59 3.80
N ASN A 243 -0.50 -21.30 4.35
CA ASN A 243 -1.54 -20.53 3.67
C ASN A 243 -1.33 -19.01 3.74
N ASP A 244 -0.39 -18.52 4.54
CA ASP A 244 -0.05 -17.09 4.55
C ASP A 244 1.07 -16.83 3.52
N PRO A 245 0.79 -16.18 2.38
CA PRO A 245 1.79 -15.90 1.36
C PRO A 245 2.71 -14.73 1.73
N PHE A 246 2.39 -13.98 2.79
CA PHE A 246 3.09 -12.75 3.15
C PHE A 246 4.26 -12.99 4.12
N GLY A 247 5.39 -12.31 3.87
CA GLY A 247 6.48 -12.10 4.81
C GLY A 247 6.29 -10.83 5.63
N ASP A 248 7.36 -10.05 5.81
CA ASP A 248 7.24 -8.68 6.31
C ASP A 248 6.70 -7.77 5.21
N VAL A 249 5.65 -7.04 5.49
CA VAL A 249 4.94 -6.21 4.52
C VAL A 249 5.19 -4.74 4.81
N PHE A 250 5.71 -4.02 3.82
CA PHE A 250 5.95 -2.59 3.90
C PHE A 250 4.85 -1.83 3.16
N PHE A 251 4.04 -1.11 3.91
CA PHE A 251 3.04 -0.19 3.38
C PHE A 251 3.64 1.21 3.24
N ILE A 252 3.86 1.63 2.01
CA ILE A 252 4.62 2.85 1.67
C ILE A 252 3.67 3.93 1.19
N ILE A 253 3.77 5.11 1.76
CA ILE A 253 2.97 6.29 1.42
C ILE A 253 3.92 7.43 1.06
N ASP A 254 4.12 7.67 -0.23
CA ASP A 254 4.94 8.78 -0.71
C ASP A 254 4.08 10.02 -0.94
N GLY A 255 4.22 11.02 -0.05
CA GLY A 255 3.44 12.26 -0.08
C GLY A 255 2.34 12.34 0.97
N TRP A 256 2.69 12.33 2.25
CA TRP A 256 1.75 12.34 3.38
C TRP A 256 0.78 13.54 3.39
N SER A 257 1.20 14.69 2.88
CA SER A 257 0.34 15.87 2.75
C SER A 257 -0.91 15.63 1.90
N THR A 258 -0.79 14.82 0.84
CA THR A 258 -1.92 14.46 -0.02
C THR A 258 -2.94 13.58 0.70
N VAL A 259 -2.47 12.65 1.56
CA VAL A 259 -3.37 11.84 2.41
C VAL A 259 -4.24 12.76 3.28
N ARG A 260 -3.63 13.76 3.90
CA ARG A 260 -4.35 14.71 4.77
C ARG A 260 -5.33 15.61 4.04
N GLN A 261 -5.06 15.95 2.78
CA GLN A 261 -5.88 16.88 1.99
C GLN A 261 -7.01 16.19 1.23
N GLU A 262 -6.75 15.01 0.68
CA GLU A 262 -7.66 14.35 -0.26
C GLU A 262 -8.22 13.03 0.27
N PHE A 263 -7.52 12.40 1.20
CA PHE A 263 -7.89 11.11 1.79
C PHE A 263 -7.93 11.20 3.32
N GLU A 264 -8.51 12.26 3.87
CA GLU A 264 -8.51 12.56 5.32
C GLU A 264 -8.96 11.36 6.18
N ALA A 265 -9.91 10.57 5.68
CA ALA A 265 -10.41 9.38 6.37
C ALA A 265 -9.33 8.27 6.54
N LEU A 266 -8.26 8.27 5.73
CA LEU A 266 -7.16 7.31 5.84
C LEU A 266 -6.16 7.69 6.96
N GLU A 267 -5.99 8.94 7.30
CA GLU A 267 -4.99 9.38 8.29
C GLU A 267 -5.13 8.66 9.65
N PRO A 268 -6.33 8.64 10.30
CA PRO A 268 -6.50 7.90 11.56
C PRO A 268 -6.32 6.39 11.39
N GLN A 269 -6.70 5.85 10.24
CA GLN A 269 -6.60 4.43 9.96
C GLN A 269 -5.13 3.99 9.77
N VAL A 270 -4.32 4.79 9.05
CA VAL A 270 -2.87 4.56 8.90
C VAL A 270 -2.16 4.69 10.24
N THR A 271 -2.59 5.63 11.09
CA THR A 271 -2.06 5.79 12.45
C THR A 271 -2.33 4.54 13.30
N ALA A 272 -3.54 3.98 13.23
CA ALA A 272 -3.89 2.75 13.91
C ALA A 272 -3.11 1.55 13.36
N LEU A 273 -2.94 1.47 12.04
CA LEU A 273 -2.11 0.43 11.39
C LEU A 273 -0.66 0.53 11.85
N ALA A 274 -0.07 1.72 11.90
CA ALA A 274 1.30 1.91 12.38
C ALA A 274 1.48 1.49 13.85
N ALA A 275 0.45 1.68 14.69
CA ALA A 275 0.48 1.29 16.09
C ALA A 275 0.41 -0.24 16.31
N GLN A 276 -0.36 -0.95 15.49
CA GLN A 276 -0.63 -2.38 15.67
C GLN A 276 0.18 -3.27 14.73
N GLY A 277 0.46 -2.77 13.52
CA GLY A 277 0.99 -3.56 12.40
C GLY A 277 2.34 -4.20 12.67
N LEU A 278 3.24 -3.51 13.37
CA LEU A 278 4.59 -4.04 13.65
C LEU A 278 4.56 -5.37 14.41
N GLY A 279 3.61 -5.54 15.34
CA GLY A 279 3.41 -6.80 16.05
C GLY A 279 3.08 -7.98 15.13
N PHE A 280 2.58 -7.68 13.94
CA PHE A 280 2.15 -8.65 12.92
C PHE A 280 2.94 -8.52 11.61
N GLY A 281 4.11 -7.85 11.62
CA GLY A 281 5.00 -7.72 10.46
C GLY A 281 4.47 -6.83 9.34
N VAL A 282 3.64 -5.84 9.68
CA VAL A 282 3.23 -4.79 8.75
C VAL A 282 3.88 -3.48 9.18
N HIS A 283 4.74 -2.95 8.31
CA HIS A 283 5.55 -1.77 8.51
C HIS A 283 4.97 -0.59 7.73
N THR A 284 4.90 0.59 8.35
CA THR A 284 4.42 1.80 7.70
C THR A 284 5.60 2.72 7.35
N VAL A 285 5.72 3.11 6.09
CA VAL A 285 6.74 4.04 5.59
C VAL A 285 6.05 5.27 5.03
N VAL A 286 6.36 6.46 5.56
CA VAL A 286 5.74 7.70 5.11
C VAL A 286 6.79 8.71 4.67
N THR A 287 6.50 9.50 3.63
CA THR A 287 7.30 10.68 3.29
C THR A 287 6.51 11.96 3.56
N ALA A 288 7.18 12.97 4.10
CA ALA A 288 6.58 14.27 4.39
C ALA A 288 7.54 15.42 4.03
N SER A 289 6.99 16.62 3.82
CA SER A 289 7.83 17.78 3.52
C SER A 289 8.36 18.45 4.78
N ARG A 290 7.67 18.32 5.90
CA ARG A 290 8.02 18.83 7.22
C ARG A 290 7.59 17.88 8.31
N TRP A 291 8.29 17.84 9.43
CA TRP A 291 7.91 17.04 10.61
C TRP A 291 6.54 17.41 11.16
N ALA A 292 6.12 18.68 11.05
CA ALA A 292 4.81 19.15 11.50
C ALA A 292 3.63 18.57 10.71
N GLU A 293 3.86 17.99 9.52
CA GLU A 293 2.81 17.29 8.76
C GLU A 293 2.44 15.95 9.41
N ILE A 294 3.35 15.34 10.15
CA ILE A 294 3.13 14.07 10.83
C ILE A 294 2.64 14.37 12.25
N ARG A 295 1.36 14.10 12.51
CA ARG A 295 0.77 14.33 13.86
C ARG A 295 1.47 13.50 14.93
N PRO A 296 1.50 13.97 16.21
CA PRO A 296 2.18 13.28 17.30
C PRO A 296 1.80 11.80 17.40
N ALA A 297 0.53 11.46 17.28
CA ALA A 297 0.04 10.08 17.39
C ALA A 297 0.70 9.12 16.38
N LEU A 298 0.93 9.55 15.13
CA LEU A 298 1.68 8.76 14.15
C LEU A 298 3.18 8.86 14.37
N LYS A 299 3.69 10.06 14.72
CA LYS A 299 5.11 10.31 14.96
C LYS A 299 5.70 9.45 16.08
N ASP A 300 4.89 9.17 17.12
CA ASP A 300 5.27 8.32 18.25
C ASP A 300 5.38 6.84 17.86
N GLN A 301 4.74 6.41 16.77
CA GLN A 301 4.83 5.06 16.22
C GLN A 301 6.03 4.87 15.27
N ILE A 302 6.77 5.94 14.97
CA ILE A 302 7.88 5.91 14.02
C ILE A 302 9.21 5.77 14.74
N GLY A 303 9.81 4.60 14.63
CA GLY A 303 11.11 4.30 15.22
C GLY A 303 12.29 4.77 14.36
N THR A 304 12.21 4.58 13.04
CA THR A 304 13.26 5.00 12.10
C THR A 304 12.90 6.33 11.44
N ARG A 305 13.79 7.32 11.59
CA ARG A 305 13.61 8.67 11.05
C ARG A 305 14.78 9.05 10.17
N VAL A 306 14.48 9.47 8.95
CA VAL A 306 15.46 9.95 7.97
C VAL A 306 15.14 11.41 7.68
N GLU A 307 16.08 12.31 7.96
CA GLU A 307 15.91 13.73 7.72
C GLU A 307 16.85 14.18 6.59
N LEU A 308 16.24 14.47 5.45
CA LEU A 308 16.90 15.09 4.32
C LEU A 308 16.89 16.62 4.49
N ARG A 309 17.46 17.35 3.53
CA ARG A 309 17.41 18.81 3.55
C ARG A 309 15.97 19.30 3.73
N LEU A 310 15.75 20.09 4.76
CA LEU A 310 14.45 20.73 5.06
C LEU A 310 14.34 22.08 4.35
N GLY A 311 13.11 22.53 4.13
CA GLY A 311 12.82 23.87 3.61
C GLY A 311 13.22 24.97 4.59
N ASP A 312 12.94 24.76 5.88
CA ASP A 312 13.42 25.57 6.99
C ASP A 312 14.20 24.66 7.95
N PRO A 313 15.50 24.92 8.17
CA PRO A 313 16.30 24.17 9.14
C PRO A 313 15.78 24.22 10.57
N LEU A 314 14.95 25.22 10.92
CA LEU A 314 14.33 25.31 12.24
C LEU A 314 13.31 24.19 12.51
N ASP A 315 12.79 23.58 11.44
CA ASP A 315 11.87 22.43 11.51
C ASP A 315 12.59 21.10 11.83
N SER A 316 13.94 21.10 11.96
CA SER A 316 14.71 19.89 12.24
C SER A 316 14.36 19.27 13.60
N ASP A 317 14.09 17.97 13.58
CA ASP A 317 13.92 17.14 14.78
C ASP A 317 15.25 16.68 15.39
N PHE A 318 16.35 16.75 14.64
CA PHE A 318 17.65 16.24 15.05
C PHE A 318 18.59 17.33 15.56
N ASP A 319 18.99 18.25 14.67
CA ASP A 319 19.87 19.36 15.03
C ASP A 319 19.72 20.54 14.05
N ARG A 320 19.19 21.66 14.53
CA ARG A 320 18.90 22.85 13.70
C ARG A 320 20.15 23.48 13.10
N LYS A 321 21.27 23.48 13.86
CA LYS A 321 22.54 24.06 13.39
C LYS A 321 23.15 23.20 12.28
N LEU A 322 23.13 21.89 12.47
CA LEU A 322 23.65 20.96 11.47
C LEU A 322 22.75 20.94 10.22
N ALA A 323 21.43 21.05 10.38
CA ALA A 323 20.48 21.13 9.27
C ALA A 323 20.71 22.36 8.38
N GLN A 324 21.18 23.51 8.95
CA GLN A 324 21.57 24.70 8.17
C GLN A 324 22.77 24.46 7.25
N LEU A 325 23.62 23.50 7.58
CA LEU A 325 24.82 23.18 6.84
C LEU A 325 24.56 22.16 5.71
N VAL A 326 23.35 21.62 5.61
CA VAL A 326 22.99 20.73 4.50
C VAL A 326 22.85 21.56 3.22
N PRO A 327 23.67 21.30 2.18
CA PRO A 327 23.75 22.15 0.99
C PRO A 327 22.46 22.13 0.18
N ASP A 328 22.16 23.24 -0.48
CA ASP A 328 21.07 23.40 -1.43
C ASP A 328 21.38 22.71 -2.76
N GLY A 329 20.33 22.29 -3.48
CA GLY A 329 20.48 21.71 -4.81
C GLY A 329 21.20 20.36 -4.85
N ARG A 330 21.38 19.70 -3.71
CA ARG A 330 22.02 18.38 -3.59
C ARG A 330 21.03 17.35 -3.05
N PRO A 331 20.18 16.73 -3.89
CA PRO A 331 19.24 15.71 -3.46
C PRO A 331 19.93 14.52 -2.77
N GLY A 332 19.27 13.96 -1.76
CA GLY A 332 19.82 12.86 -0.97
C GLY A 332 20.68 13.28 0.22
N ARG A 333 21.11 14.56 0.29
CA ARG A 333 21.85 15.09 1.45
C ARG A 333 20.90 15.28 2.64
N GLY A 334 21.41 14.97 3.81
CA GLY A 334 20.65 15.09 5.05
C GLY A 334 21.52 14.92 6.27
N ILE A 335 20.85 14.73 7.41
CA ILE A 335 21.51 14.48 8.70
C ILE A 335 20.93 13.24 9.37
N THR A 336 21.75 12.56 10.13
CA THR A 336 21.35 11.43 10.95
C THR A 336 20.97 11.87 12.36
N ARG A 337 20.26 11.01 13.10
CA ARG A 337 19.93 11.23 14.51
C ARG A 337 21.19 11.42 15.38
N ASP A 338 22.31 10.80 14.99
CA ASP A 338 23.61 10.93 15.66
C ASP A 338 24.36 12.21 15.27
N ARG A 339 23.66 13.19 14.66
CA ARG A 339 24.19 14.51 14.28
C ARG A 339 25.38 14.40 13.31
N ARG A 340 25.24 13.62 12.25
CA ARG A 340 26.24 13.47 11.19
C ARG A 340 25.60 13.79 9.85
N HIS A 341 26.41 14.33 8.93
CA HIS A 341 25.97 14.45 7.54
C HIS A 341 25.86 13.08 6.87
N MET A 342 24.86 12.93 6.04
CA MET A 342 24.63 11.71 5.27
C MET A 342 24.29 12.01 3.81
N LEU A 343 24.43 11.01 2.97
CA LEU A 343 23.99 11.00 1.58
C LEU A 343 23.31 9.68 1.26
N ILE A 344 22.09 9.76 0.74
CA ILE A 344 21.32 8.60 0.29
C ILE A 344 21.95 8.00 -0.97
N GLY A 345 22.00 6.69 -1.05
CA GLY A 345 22.50 5.96 -2.19
C GLY A 345 21.49 5.87 -3.34
N LEU A 346 21.96 5.50 -4.53
CA LEU A 346 21.14 5.26 -5.71
C LEU A 346 20.55 3.83 -5.65
N PRO A 347 19.28 3.64 -6.08
CA PRO A 347 18.57 2.34 -6.08
C PRO A 347 19.03 1.46 -7.26
N ARG A 348 20.31 1.23 -7.41
CA ARG A 348 20.89 0.43 -8.48
C ARG A 348 22.05 -0.44 -7.98
N VAL A 349 22.23 -1.60 -8.59
CA VAL A 349 23.20 -2.62 -8.16
C VAL A 349 24.36 -2.83 -9.11
N ASP A 350 24.43 -2.05 -10.19
CA ASP A 350 25.45 -2.16 -11.25
C ASP A 350 26.68 -1.29 -11.01
N SER A 351 26.77 -0.60 -9.87
CA SER A 351 27.87 0.30 -9.48
C SER A 351 28.13 1.48 -10.46
N ILE A 352 27.09 1.88 -11.22
CA ILE A 352 27.15 3.06 -12.10
C ILE A 352 26.57 4.26 -11.36
N SER A 353 27.37 5.25 -11.00
CA SER A 353 26.96 6.47 -10.26
C SER A 353 26.19 7.46 -11.16
N SER A 354 25.08 7.01 -11.77
CA SER A 354 24.19 7.84 -12.59
C SER A 354 22.74 7.73 -12.12
N ASN A 355 22.00 8.83 -12.21
CA ASN A 355 20.57 8.88 -11.89
C ASN A 355 19.67 8.97 -13.14
N GLN A 356 20.22 8.92 -14.34
CA GLN A 356 19.49 9.16 -15.59
C GLN A 356 18.63 7.96 -16.03
N ASP A 357 19.09 6.74 -15.79
CA ASP A 357 18.52 5.47 -16.26
C ASP A 357 18.05 4.54 -15.11
N LEU A 358 17.66 5.15 -13.99
CA LEU A 358 17.29 4.39 -12.78
C LEU A 358 16.13 3.40 -12.98
N GLY A 359 15.19 3.73 -13.86
CA GLY A 359 14.09 2.81 -14.22
C GLY A 359 14.60 1.53 -14.89
N GLU A 360 15.55 1.65 -15.80
CA GLU A 360 16.18 0.53 -16.50
C GLU A 360 17.06 -0.28 -15.55
N ALA A 361 17.80 0.38 -14.67
CA ALA A 361 18.63 -0.28 -13.66
C ALA A 361 17.78 -1.11 -12.68
N ILE A 362 16.62 -0.59 -12.24
CA ILE A 362 15.66 -1.33 -11.41
C ILE A 362 15.06 -2.50 -12.19
N ALA A 363 14.72 -2.31 -13.48
CA ALA A 363 14.22 -3.38 -14.35
C ALA A 363 15.23 -4.52 -14.50
N ALA A 364 16.49 -4.19 -14.72
CA ALA A 364 17.57 -5.17 -14.82
C ALA A 364 17.76 -5.94 -13.51
N ALA A 365 17.71 -5.24 -12.36
CA ALA A 365 17.75 -5.86 -11.04
C ALA A 365 16.56 -6.81 -10.83
N ALA A 366 15.34 -6.37 -11.21
CA ALA A 366 14.13 -7.18 -11.12
C ALA A 366 14.21 -8.45 -11.99
N ALA A 367 14.70 -8.34 -13.22
CA ALA A 367 14.91 -9.49 -14.09
C ALA A 367 15.89 -10.51 -13.47
N SER A 368 16.99 -10.02 -12.88
CA SER A 368 17.94 -10.89 -12.16
C SER A 368 17.31 -11.57 -10.94
N MET A 369 16.42 -10.88 -10.20
CA MET A 369 15.71 -11.45 -9.04
C MET A 369 14.73 -12.54 -9.48
N ARG A 370 13.96 -12.34 -10.58
CA ARG A 370 13.05 -13.37 -11.14
C ARG A 370 13.77 -14.62 -11.62
N GLN A 371 15.01 -14.50 -12.10
CA GLN A 371 15.83 -15.67 -12.44
C GLN A 371 16.20 -16.52 -11.22
N ARG A 372 16.26 -15.91 -10.02
CA ARG A 372 16.63 -16.60 -8.78
C ARG A 372 15.44 -17.17 -8.01
N SER A 373 14.25 -16.61 -8.18
CA SER A 373 13.03 -16.99 -7.49
C SER A 373 11.82 -16.85 -8.40
N SER A 374 10.99 -17.89 -8.45
CA SER A 374 9.68 -17.84 -9.12
C SER A 374 8.57 -17.26 -8.23
N VAL A 375 8.87 -16.94 -6.97
CA VAL A 375 7.92 -16.34 -6.03
C VAL A 375 7.78 -14.85 -6.34
N GLU A 376 6.56 -14.36 -6.41
CA GLU A 376 6.23 -12.95 -6.52
C GLU A 376 5.31 -12.52 -5.37
N ALA A 377 5.33 -11.24 -5.03
CA ALA A 377 4.44 -10.66 -4.04
C ALA A 377 2.98 -10.83 -4.49
N PRO A 378 2.06 -11.20 -3.59
CA PRO A 378 0.64 -11.24 -3.89
C PRO A 378 0.16 -9.90 -4.44
N GLN A 379 -0.49 -9.92 -5.59
CA GLN A 379 -1.07 -8.71 -6.17
C GLN A 379 -2.34 -8.33 -5.43
N VAL A 380 -2.59 -7.02 -5.29
CA VAL A 380 -3.85 -6.53 -4.73
C VAL A 380 -4.98 -6.85 -5.70
N ARG A 381 -5.86 -7.73 -5.26
CA ARG A 381 -7.02 -8.13 -6.05
C ARG A 381 -8.14 -7.10 -5.91
N MET A 382 -8.62 -6.59 -7.03
CA MET A 382 -9.74 -5.66 -7.07
C MET A 382 -11.07 -6.40 -7.09
N LEU A 383 -12.14 -5.75 -6.60
CA LEU A 383 -13.49 -6.25 -6.86
C LEU A 383 -13.69 -6.38 -8.38
N PRO A 384 -14.07 -7.55 -8.89
CA PRO A 384 -14.34 -7.73 -10.32
C PRO A 384 -15.51 -6.83 -10.75
N HIS A 385 -15.53 -6.41 -12.01
CA HIS A 385 -16.67 -5.68 -12.57
C HIS A 385 -17.92 -6.55 -12.73
N LYS A 386 -17.73 -7.85 -12.88
CA LYS A 386 -18.79 -8.86 -13.01
C LYS A 386 -18.34 -10.14 -12.30
N ILE A 387 -19.24 -10.74 -11.57
CA ILE A 387 -19.04 -12.06 -10.99
C ILE A 387 -20.29 -12.90 -11.21
N ASP A 388 -20.12 -14.08 -11.80
CA ASP A 388 -21.25 -14.96 -12.08
C ASP A 388 -21.74 -15.63 -10.80
N TYR A 389 -23.06 -15.63 -10.60
CA TYR A 389 -23.70 -16.28 -9.46
C TYR A 389 -23.34 -17.77 -9.35
N ALA A 390 -23.33 -18.50 -10.48
CA ALA A 390 -22.96 -19.90 -10.54
C ALA A 390 -21.54 -20.20 -10.02
N ALA A 391 -20.62 -19.25 -10.16
CA ALA A 391 -19.23 -19.38 -9.68
C ALA A 391 -19.12 -19.17 -8.15
N LEU A 392 -20.08 -18.50 -7.55
CA LEU A 392 -20.11 -18.26 -6.10
C LEU A 392 -20.80 -19.36 -5.31
N VAL A 393 -21.79 -20.02 -5.87
CA VAL A 393 -22.57 -21.07 -5.19
C VAL A 393 -21.70 -22.17 -4.58
N PRO A 394 -20.66 -22.71 -5.25
CA PRO A 394 -19.79 -23.73 -4.65
C PRO A 394 -18.92 -23.21 -3.48
N GLN A 395 -18.72 -21.89 -3.39
CA GLN A 395 -17.93 -21.25 -2.34
C GLN A 395 -18.78 -20.88 -1.12
N ALA A 396 -20.10 -20.93 -1.25
CA ALA A 396 -21.01 -20.69 -0.14
C ALA A 396 -20.99 -21.88 0.81
N PRO A 397 -20.92 -21.67 2.14
CA PRO A 397 -21.04 -22.75 3.10
C PRO A 397 -22.39 -23.47 2.88
N GLN A 398 -22.35 -24.80 2.85
CA GLN A 398 -23.56 -25.61 2.85
C GLN A 398 -24.27 -25.38 4.18
N ASN A 399 -25.49 -24.90 4.11
CA ASN A 399 -26.30 -24.60 5.28
C ASN A 399 -27.20 -25.83 5.58
N ASP A 400 -26.94 -26.52 6.67
CA ASP A 400 -27.78 -27.61 7.17
C ASP A 400 -29.09 -27.13 7.82
N GLN A 401 -29.26 -25.82 7.98
CA GLN A 401 -30.46 -25.19 8.48
C GLN A 401 -31.10 -24.29 7.43
N PRO A 402 -32.44 -24.29 7.30
CA PRO A 402 -33.16 -23.37 6.42
C PRO A 402 -33.08 -21.94 7.02
N ASN A 403 -31.90 -21.37 7.07
CA ASN A 403 -31.71 -20.02 7.52
C ASN A 403 -31.93 -19.08 6.33
N LEU A 404 -32.65 -18.03 6.60
CA LEU A 404 -32.98 -16.87 5.77
C LEU A 404 -31.72 -16.09 5.32
N ARG A 405 -30.67 -16.81 4.90
CA ARG A 405 -29.41 -16.28 4.39
C ARG A 405 -29.40 -16.36 2.87
N ILE A 406 -29.33 -15.22 2.23
CA ILE A 406 -29.38 -15.10 0.77
C ILE A 406 -28.03 -14.64 0.26
N LEU A 407 -27.34 -15.45 -0.54
CA LEU A 407 -26.09 -15.09 -1.22
C LEU A 407 -26.38 -14.01 -2.26
N VAL A 408 -25.69 -12.87 -2.18
CA VAL A 408 -25.93 -11.74 -3.09
C VAL A 408 -24.70 -11.29 -3.89
N GLY A 409 -23.49 -11.70 -3.52
CA GLY A 409 -22.30 -11.27 -4.19
C GLY A 409 -21.03 -11.52 -3.37
N ILE A 410 -20.03 -10.67 -3.57
CA ILE A 410 -18.77 -10.67 -2.80
C ILE A 410 -18.50 -9.30 -2.20
N ASN A 411 -17.84 -9.26 -1.05
CA ASN A 411 -17.40 -8.02 -0.41
C ASN A 411 -16.02 -7.58 -0.90
N GLU A 412 -15.70 -6.29 -0.73
CA GLU A 412 -14.41 -5.73 -1.10
C GLU A 412 -13.30 -6.15 -0.12
N SER A 413 -13.60 -6.24 1.18
CA SER A 413 -12.58 -6.42 2.21
C SER A 413 -11.85 -7.76 2.08
N GLU A 414 -12.58 -8.83 1.84
CA GLU A 414 -12.04 -10.19 1.83
C GLU A 414 -12.16 -10.88 0.46
N LEU A 415 -12.92 -10.27 -0.47
CA LEU A 415 -13.35 -10.88 -1.72
C LEU A 415 -14.08 -12.21 -1.50
N ALA A 416 -14.81 -12.29 -0.39
CA ALA A 416 -15.55 -13.45 0.06
C ALA A 416 -17.06 -13.33 -0.24
N PRO A 417 -17.79 -14.46 -0.36
CA PRO A 417 -19.23 -14.46 -0.52
C PRO A 417 -19.94 -13.64 0.57
N THR A 418 -20.89 -12.82 0.16
CA THR A 418 -21.68 -11.94 1.02
C THR A 418 -23.12 -12.39 1.06
N PHE A 419 -23.67 -12.45 2.26
CA PHE A 419 -25.02 -12.92 2.52
C PHE A 419 -25.88 -11.82 3.17
N LEU A 420 -27.16 -11.81 2.83
CA LEU A 420 -28.18 -11.06 3.55
C LEU A 420 -28.82 -11.97 4.60
N GLU A 421 -28.97 -11.47 5.82
CA GLU A 421 -29.55 -12.23 6.94
C GLU A 421 -30.95 -11.72 7.26
N PHE A 422 -31.95 -12.25 6.56
CA PHE A 422 -33.35 -11.84 6.71
C PHE A 422 -33.96 -12.24 8.06
N GLY A 423 -33.37 -13.21 8.76
CA GLY A 423 -33.74 -13.53 10.14
C GLY A 423 -33.46 -12.39 11.13
N GLU A 424 -32.41 -11.59 10.88
CA GLU A 424 -32.06 -10.44 11.72
C GLU A 424 -32.77 -9.15 11.28
N GLN A 425 -32.75 -8.89 9.96
CA GLN A 425 -33.35 -7.70 9.34
C GLN A 425 -34.28 -8.14 8.20
N PRO A 426 -35.60 -8.26 8.43
CA PRO A 426 -36.51 -8.92 7.50
C PRO A 426 -36.81 -8.16 6.22
N HIS A 427 -36.35 -6.93 6.09
CA HIS A 427 -36.62 -6.06 4.94
C HIS A 427 -35.36 -5.49 4.34
N MET A 428 -35.45 -5.10 3.04
CA MET A 428 -34.35 -4.48 2.32
C MET A 428 -34.82 -3.33 1.40
N MET A 429 -34.04 -2.27 1.38
CA MET A 429 -34.18 -1.18 0.40
C MET A 429 -32.95 -1.14 -0.52
N ILE A 430 -33.19 -1.06 -1.81
CA ILE A 430 -32.17 -0.97 -2.87
C ILE A 430 -32.36 0.32 -3.63
N PHE A 431 -31.35 1.20 -3.60
CA PHE A 431 -31.33 2.43 -4.36
C PHE A 431 -30.25 2.36 -5.44
N GLY A 432 -30.59 2.84 -6.64
CA GLY A 432 -29.62 2.90 -7.73
C GLY A 432 -30.23 3.43 -9.01
N ASP A 433 -29.43 4.04 -9.86
CA ASP A 433 -29.88 4.57 -11.15
C ASP A 433 -30.23 3.46 -12.15
N SER A 434 -30.61 3.84 -13.35
CA SER A 434 -30.90 2.89 -14.42
C SER A 434 -29.66 2.04 -14.72
N GLU A 435 -29.87 0.76 -15.04
CA GLU A 435 -28.82 -0.20 -15.46
C GLU A 435 -27.71 -0.46 -14.42
N CYS A 436 -27.83 0.03 -13.20
CA CYS A 436 -26.83 -0.20 -12.14
C CYS A 436 -26.83 -1.62 -11.56
N GLY A 437 -27.85 -2.46 -11.86
CA GLY A 437 -27.90 -3.87 -11.43
C GLY A 437 -28.97 -4.21 -10.39
N LYS A 438 -29.94 -3.32 -10.06
CA LYS A 438 -31.02 -3.61 -9.12
C LYS A 438 -31.80 -4.89 -9.46
N THR A 439 -32.30 -4.97 -10.69
CA THR A 439 -33.04 -6.14 -11.18
C THR A 439 -32.17 -7.41 -11.21
N ALA A 440 -30.87 -7.29 -11.49
CA ALA A 440 -29.95 -8.43 -11.41
C ALA A 440 -29.82 -8.97 -9.98
N LEU A 441 -29.80 -8.09 -8.97
CA LEU A 441 -29.84 -8.50 -7.57
C LEU A 441 -31.14 -9.21 -7.22
N LEU A 442 -32.29 -8.64 -7.59
CA LEU A 442 -33.59 -9.29 -7.34
C LEU A 442 -33.69 -10.66 -8.00
N ARG A 443 -33.15 -10.80 -9.23
CA ARG A 443 -33.05 -12.09 -9.92
C ARG A 443 -32.17 -13.09 -9.19
N THR A 444 -31.02 -12.65 -8.71
CA THR A 444 -30.12 -13.48 -7.89
C THR A 444 -30.81 -13.92 -6.58
N MET A 445 -31.53 -13.02 -5.92
CA MET A 445 -32.31 -13.36 -4.71
C MET A 445 -33.39 -14.38 -5.01
N CYS A 446 -34.16 -14.24 -6.10
CA CYS A 446 -35.15 -15.24 -6.51
C CYS A 446 -34.50 -16.63 -6.69
N ARG A 447 -33.40 -16.69 -7.42
CA ARG A 447 -32.68 -17.96 -7.68
C ARG A 447 -32.12 -18.57 -6.41
N GLU A 448 -31.61 -17.75 -5.51
CA GLU A 448 -31.04 -18.21 -4.26
C GLU A 448 -32.14 -18.75 -3.31
N ILE A 449 -33.28 -18.09 -3.23
CA ILE A 449 -34.43 -18.58 -2.45
C ILE A 449 -34.89 -19.92 -3.00
N VAL A 450 -35.09 -20.05 -4.32
CA VAL A 450 -35.47 -21.31 -4.97
C VAL A 450 -34.46 -22.43 -4.75
N ARG A 451 -33.16 -22.07 -4.75
CA ARG A 451 -32.06 -23.05 -4.57
C ARG A 451 -31.98 -23.57 -3.12
N THR A 452 -32.22 -22.70 -2.13
CA THR A 452 -31.94 -22.98 -0.71
C THR A 452 -33.16 -23.39 0.09
N THR A 453 -34.37 -23.27 -0.45
CA THR A 453 -35.64 -23.57 0.23
C THR A 453 -36.53 -24.47 -0.61
N THR A 454 -37.58 -24.99 0.02
CA THR A 454 -38.69 -25.65 -0.67
C THR A 454 -39.90 -24.70 -0.75
N PRO A 455 -40.90 -24.95 -1.64
CA PRO A 455 -42.12 -24.14 -1.74
C PRO A 455 -42.93 -24.07 -0.42
N GLN A 456 -42.75 -25.04 0.44
CA GLN A 456 -43.37 -25.09 1.76
C GLN A 456 -42.62 -24.25 2.81
N GLN A 457 -41.37 -23.90 2.53
CA GLN A 457 -40.54 -23.05 3.41
C GLN A 457 -40.55 -21.58 2.98
N ALA A 458 -40.58 -21.30 1.67
CA ALA A 458 -40.58 -19.93 1.15
C ALA A 458 -41.42 -19.78 -0.11
N GLN A 459 -42.16 -18.71 -0.19
CA GLN A 459 -42.90 -18.30 -1.39
C GLN A 459 -42.57 -16.85 -1.78
N LEU A 460 -42.59 -16.61 -3.07
CA LEU A 460 -42.26 -15.36 -3.72
C LEU A 460 -43.53 -14.68 -4.23
N PHE A 461 -43.70 -13.41 -3.84
CA PHE A 461 -44.68 -12.50 -4.40
C PHE A 461 -43.90 -11.40 -5.15
N ILE A 462 -43.89 -11.45 -6.49
CA ILE A 462 -43.09 -10.55 -7.33
C ILE A 462 -43.99 -9.43 -7.88
N VAL A 463 -43.56 -8.19 -7.68
CA VAL A 463 -44.19 -7.00 -8.26
C VAL A 463 -43.22 -6.38 -9.27
N ASP A 464 -43.52 -6.53 -10.55
CA ASP A 464 -42.66 -6.11 -11.64
C ASP A 464 -43.47 -5.68 -12.88
N TYR A 465 -43.71 -4.39 -12.98
CA TYR A 465 -44.52 -3.83 -14.07
C TYR A 465 -43.77 -3.79 -15.41
N ARG A 466 -42.45 -3.95 -15.40
CA ARG A 466 -41.63 -4.04 -16.62
C ARG A 466 -41.44 -5.46 -17.12
N ARG A 467 -41.80 -6.46 -16.34
CA ARG A 467 -41.65 -7.89 -16.66
C ARG A 467 -40.22 -8.33 -16.87
N THR A 468 -39.29 -7.70 -16.16
CA THR A 468 -37.83 -7.99 -16.24
C THR A 468 -37.45 -9.22 -15.41
N LEU A 469 -38.32 -9.66 -14.50
CA LEU A 469 -38.19 -10.88 -13.69
C LEU A 469 -39.11 -12.01 -14.16
N LEU A 470 -39.84 -11.81 -15.28
CA LEU A 470 -40.73 -12.85 -15.83
C LEU A 470 -39.91 -14.08 -16.25
N GLY A 471 -40.34 -15.27 -15.84
CA GLY A 471 -39.64 -16.53 -16.14
C GLY A 471 -38.46 -16.86 -15.20
N VAL A 472 -38.05 -15.95 -14.31
CA VAL A 472 -36.94 -16.19 -13.36
C VAL A 472 -37.27 -17.28 -12.35
N VAL A 473 -38.55 -17.41 -11.97
CA VAL A 473 -39.08 -18.43 -11.06
C VAL A 473 -40.21 -19.19 -11.78
N GLU A 474 -39.94 -20.45 -12.10
CA GLU A 474 -40.90 -21.36 -12.77
C GLU A 474 -41.38 -22.48 -11.85
N THR A 475 -40.94 -22.48 -10.59
CA THR A 475 -41.29 -23.46 -9.60
C THR A 475 -42.50 -23.04 -8.73
N GLU A 476 -43.02 -23.93 -7.93
CA GLU A 476 -44.11 -23.66 -6.98
C GLU A 476 -43.73 -22.64 -5.88
N HIS A 477 -42.50 -22.14 -5.85
CA HIS A 477 -42.12 -21.01 -5.01
C HIS A 477 -42.80 -19.71 -5.47
N LEU A 478 -43.22 -19.59 -6.72
CA LEU A 478 -43.89 -18.38 -7.21
C LEU A 478 -45.38 -18.44 -6.78
N ALA A 479 -45.70 -17.72 -5.71
CA ALA A 479 -47.08 -17.58 -5.28
C ALA A 479 -47.87 -16.66 -6.21
N LYS A 480 -47.31 -15.47 -6.55
CA LYS A 480 -47.98 -14.46 -7.37
C LYS A 480 -46.95 -13.61 -8.15
N TYR A 481 -47.38 -13.15 -9.32
CA TYR A 481 -46.63 -12.21 -10.13
C TYR A 481 -47.54 -11.05 -10.60
N ALA A 482 -47.37 -9.86 -10.01
CA ALA A 482 -48.17 -8.69 -10.32
C ALA A 482 -47.49 -7.83 -11.40
N MET A 483 -48.06 -7.80 -12.60
CA MET A 483 -47.56 -7.09 -13.77
C MET A 483 -48.15 -5.69 -13.97
N SER A 484 -49.12 -5.31 -13.14
CA SER A 484 -49.82 -4.03 -13.22
C SER A 484 -50.40 -3.62 -11.88
N SER A 485 -50.75 -2.34 -11.73
CA SER A 485 -51.42 -1.83 -10.54
C SER A 485 -52.76 -2.53 -10.27
N ASN A 486 -53.52 -2.85 -11.29
CA ASN A 486 -54.82 -3.54 -11.14
C ASN A 486 -54.59 -4.97 -10.55
N THR A 487 -53.66 -5.71 -11.16
CA THR A 487 -53.32 -7.07 -10.65
C THR A 487 -52.87 -6.98 -9.19
N LEU A 488 -52.07 -5.99 -8.82
CA LEU A 488 -51.56 -5.82 -7.47
C LEU A 488 -52.70 -5.49 -6.49
N VAL A 489 -53.63 -4.59 -6.87
CA VAL A 489 -54.81 -4.22 -6.05
C VAL A 489 -55.69 -5.44 -5.80
N ASP A 490 -55.86 -6.33 -6.77
CA ASP A 490 -56.67 -7.53 -6.66
C ASP A 490 -56.02 -8.60 -5.73
N GLU A 491 -54.68 -8.68 -5.70
CA GLU A 491 -53.95 -9.75 -4.94
C GLU A 491 -53.59 -9.31 -3.50
N VAL A 492 -53.42 -8.01 -3.21
CA VAL A 492 -53.01 -7.52 -1.88
C VAL A 492 -54.02 -7.89 -0.78
N PRO A 493 -55.35 -7.86 -0.99
CA PRO A 493 -56.30 -8.24 0.04
C PRO A 493 -56.14 -9.67 0.55
N ALA A 494 -55.90 -10.63 -0.35
CA ALA A 494 -55.67 -12.02 0.03
C ALA A 494 -54.36 -12.18 0.84
N LEU A 495 -53.31 -11.43 0.46
CA LEU A 495 -52.05 -11.39 1.21
C LEU A 495 -52.26 -10.80 2.62
N ILE A 496 -53.03 -9.73 2.76
CA ILE A 496 -53.35 -9.12 4.06
C ILE A 496 -54.10 -10.10 4.97
N GLU A 497 -55.09 -10.80 4.45
CA GLU A 497 -55.82 -11.80 5.24
C GLU A 497 -54.88 -12.95 5.69
N LEU A 498 -53.95 -13.37 4.85
CA LEU A 498 -52.93 -14.34 5.23
C LEU A 498 -52.04 -13.81 6.37
N LEU A 499 -51.54 -12.60 6.26
CA LEU A 499 -50.68 -11.99 7.29
C LEU A 499 -51.43 -11.76 8.60
N LYS A 500 -52.69 -11.36 8.52
CA LYS A 500 -53.58 -11.17 9.65
C LYS A 500 -53.83 -12.49 10.40
N SER A 501 -54.01 -13.60 9.68
CA SER A 501 -54.16 -14.91 10.28
C SER A 501 -52.92 -15.41 11.05
N ARG A 502 -51.75 -14.85 10.73
CA ARG A 502 -50.46 -15.16 11.39
C ARG A 502 -50.17 -14.24 12.58
N MET A 503 -50.95 -13.19 12.80
CA MET A 503 -50.76 -12.33 13.98
C MET A 503 -51.06 -13.12 15.25
N PRO A 504 -50.19 -13.06 16.29
CA PRO A 504 -50.42 -13.80 17.52
C PRO A 504 -51.69 -13.32 18.22
N GLY A 505 -52.60 -14.26 18.49
CA GLY A 505 -53.78 -14.02 19.28
C GLY A 505 -53.49 -13.96 20.78
N PRO A 506 -54.48 -13.60 21.60
CA PRO A 506 -54.33 -13.51 23.05
C PRO A 506 -54.03 -14.86 23.72
N ASP A 507 -54.31 -15.97 23.05
CA ASP A 507 -54.12 -17.32 23.56
C ASP A 507 -52.75 -17.92 23.27
N VAL A 508 -51.88 -17.20 22.49
CA VAL A 508 -50.56 -17.69 22.13
C VAL A 508 -49.61 -17.61 23.32
N THR A 509 -49.00 -18.72 23.66
CA THR A 509 -48.11 -18.86 24.81
C THR A 509 -46.73 -18.23 24.54
N GLN A 510 -45.97 -17.89 25.59
CA GLN A 510 -44.62 -17.37 25.47
C GLN A 510 -43.65 -18.35 24.77
N GLN A 511 -43.89 -19.67 24.91
CA GLN A 511 -43.08 -20.69 24.26
C GLN A 511 -43.34 -20.71 22.75
N GLU A 512 -44.64 -20.69 22.37
CA GLU A 512 -45.03 -20.60 20.95
C GLU A 512 -44.48 -19.32 20.29
N LEU A 513 -44.49 -18.19 21.01
CA LEU A 513 -43.89 -16.95 20.51
C LEU A 513 -42.37 -17.09 20.27
N ARG A 514 -41.65 -17.76 21.16
CA ARG A 514 -40.21 -18.00 20.96
C ARG A 514 -39.94 -18.94 19.79
N ASP A 515 -40.73 -20.01 19.68
CA ASP A 515 -40.56 -21.08 18.70
C ASP A 515 -41.26 -20.75 17.37
N ARG A 516 -42.02 -19.63 17.30
CA ARG A 516 -42.87 -19.23 16.15
C ARG A 516 -43.81 -20.36 15.70
N SER A 517 -44.35 -21.09 16.63
CA SER A 517 -45.13 -22.33 16.38
C SER A 517 -46.64 -22.14 16.35
N TRP A 518 -47.18 -20.91 16.54
CA TRP A 518 -48.63 -20.65 16.50
C TRP A 518 -49.22 -20.56 15.08
N TRP A 519 -48.36 -20.54 14.05
CA TRP A 519 -48.77 -20.62 12.66
C TRP A 519 -47.83 -21.56 11.89
N SER A 520 -48.30 -22.03 10.74
CA SER A 520 -47.53 -22.88 9.83
C SER A 520 -47.67 -22.37 8.39
N GLY A 521 -46.69 -22.69 7.55
CA GLY A 521 -46.67 -22.32 6.15
C GLY A 521 -45.38 -21.64 5.74
N PRO A 522 -45.23 -21.25 4.47
CA PRO A 522 -44.00 -20.66 3.93
C PRO A 522 -43.77 -19.23 4.42
N GLU A 523 -42.52 -18.82 4.55
CA GLU A 523 -42.13 -17.42 4.65
C GLU A 523 -42.48 -16.70 3.33
N ILE A 524 -42.97 -15.47 3.40
CA ILE A 524 -43.41 -14.71 2.22
C ILE A 524 -42.37 -13.63 1.87
N TYR A 525 -41.78 -13.72 0.70
CA TYR A 525 -40.87 -12.74 0.15
C TYR A 525 -41.56 -11.88 -0.89
N ILE A 526 -41.77 -10.61 -0.59
CA ILE A 526 -42.32 -9.64 -1.53
C ILE A 526 -41.16 -8.89 -2.18
N LEU A 527 -40.94 -9.11 -3.46
CA LEU A 527 -39.89 -8.47 -4.24
C LEU A 527 -40.52 -7.43 -5.18
N VAL A 528 -40.18 -6.17 -4.99
CA VAL A 528 -40.73 -5.05 -5.78
C VAL A 528 -39.62 -4.42 -6.62
N ASP A 529 -39.69 -4.60 -7.94
CA ASP A 529 -38.80 -3.90 -8.86
C ASP A 529 -39.43 -2.58 -9.31
N ASP A 530 -38.59 -1.57 -9.52
CA ASP A 530 -39.00 -0.21 -9.92
C ASP A 530 -40.19 0.34 -9.08
N TYR A 531 -40.02 0.36 -7.74
CA TYR A 531 -41.06 0.82 -6.79
C TYR A 531 -41.61 2.22 -7.11
N ASP A 532 -40.85 3.05 -7.78
CA ASP A 532 -41.28 4.36 -8.29
C ASP A 532 -42.41 4.28 -9.34
N LEU A 533 -42.63 3.12 -9.94
CA LEU A 533 -43.79 2.84 -10.80
C LEU A 533 -45.00 2.30 -10.03
N VAL A 534 -44.80 1.77 -8.81
CA VAL A 534 -45.82 1.19 -7.96
C VAL A 534 -46.46 2.24 -7.04
N ALA A 535 -45.62 3.00 -6.34
CA ALA A 535 -46.02 4.07 -5.43
C ALA A 535 -46.10 5.40 -6.19
N LEU A 536 -47.25 5.70 -6.73
CA LEU A 536 -47.53 6.94 -7.48
C LEU A 536 -48.22 7.96 -6.60
N ALA A 537 -48.28 9.23 -7.06
CA ALA A 537 -49.05 10.27 -6.40
C ALA A 537 -50.57 9.95 -6.30
N SER A 538 -51.05 9.08 -7.17
CA SER A 538 -52.44 8.57 -7.15
C SER A 538 -52.72 7.51 -6.07
N GLY A 539 -51.71 6.99 -5.43
CA GLY A 539 -51.78 5.98 -4.38
C GLY A 539 -50.69 4.92 -4.45
N ASN A 540 -50.58 4.17 -3.37
CA ASN A 540 -49.65 3.03 -3.24
C ASN A 540 -50.45 1.77 -2.85
N PRO A 541 -50.62 0.80 -3.76
CA PRO A 541 -51.34 -0.44 -3.46
C PRO A 541 -50.74 -1.28 -2.34
N LEU A 542 -49.40 -1.15 -2.09
CA LEU A 542 -48.68 -1.87 -1.03
C LEU A 542 -48.80 -1.19 0.35
N LEU A 543 -49.41 0.01 0.43
CA LEU A 543 -49.49 0.74 1.69
C LEU A 543 -50.16 -0.05 2.84
N PRO A 544 -51.18 -0.89 2.64
CA PRO A 544 -51.78 -1.69 3.69
C PRO A 544 -50.80 -2.68 4.36
N LEU A 545 -49.70 -3.06 3.68
CA LEU A 545 -48.65 -3.90 4.25
C LEU A 545 -47.84 -3.20 5.33
N ALA A 546 -47.80 -1.86 5.34
CA ALA A 546 -47.01 -1.09 6.29
C ALA A 546 -47.35 -1.37 7.77
N GLU A 547 -48.60 -1.79 8.05
CA GLU A 547 -49.04 -2.17 9.38
C GLU A 547 -48.35 -3.44 9.88
N TYR A 548 -48.04 -4.39 8.97
CA TYR A 548 -47.48 -5.70 9.31
C TYR A 548 -45.94 -5.69 9.36
N LEU A 549 -45.26 -4.68 8.83
CA LEU A 549 -43.79 -4.61 8.81
C LEU A 549 -43.13 -4.74 10.19
N PRO A 550 -43.66 -4.14 11.30
CA PRO A 550 -43.05 -4.32 12.62
C PRO A 550 -43.10 -5.74 13.15
N HIS A 551 -44.08 -6.53 12.69
CA HIS A 551 -44.33 -7.90 13.10
C HIS A 551 -43.69 -8.94 12.18
N SER A 552 -42.98 -8.50 11.16
CA SER A 552 -42.50 -9.32 10.04
C SER A 552 -41.72 -10.55 10.46
N LYS A 553 -40.87 -10.43 11.48
CA LYS A 553 -40.11 -11.59 12.03
C LYS A 553 -41.03 -12.67 12.57
N ASP A 554 -42.13 -12.27 13.20
CA ASP A 554 -43.06 -13.20 13.86
C ASP A 554 -43.97 -13.89 12.85
N ILE A 555 -44.41 -13.17 11.82
CA ILE A 555 -45.38 -13.65 10.83
C ILE A 555 -44.75 -14.15 9.51
N GLY A 556 -43.41 -14.16 9.40
CA GLY A 556 -42.71 -14.64 8.22
C GLY A 556 -42.86 -13.77 6.98
N LEU A 557 -42.76 -12.44 7.14
CA LEU A 557 -42.89 -11.48 6.05
C LEU A 557 -41.54 -10.81 5.73
N HIS A 558 -41.12 -10.84 4.47
CA HIS A 558 -39.94 -10.17 3.98
C HIS A 558 -40.28 -9.26 2.81
N VAL A 559 -39.87 -8.00 2.88
CA VAL A 559 -40.14 -7.02 1.82
C VAL A 559 -38.83 -6.43 1.29
N VAL A 560 -38.62 -6.56 0.00
CA VAL A 560 -37.47 -6.01 -0.72
C VAL A 560 -37.97 -4.99 -1.76
N ILE A 561 -37.54 -3.77 -1.64
CA ILE A 561 -37.94 -2.68 -2.52
C ILE A 561 -36.73 -2.17 -3.29
N ALA A 562 -36.78 -2.24 -4.62
CA ALA A 562 -35.79 -1.63 -5.51
C ALA A 562 -36.40 -0.39 -6.17
N ARG A 563 -35.70 0.74 -6.11
CA ARG A 563 -36.14 1.98 -6.75
C ARG A 563 -34.96 2.80 -7.27
N ARG A 564 -35.26 3.81 -8.10
CA ARG A 564 -34.24 4.75 -8.57
C ARG A 564 -33.73 5.64 -7.44
N THR A 565 -32.43 6.02 -7.51
CA THR A 565 -31.83 6.99 -6.58
C THR A 565 -32.46 8.36 -6.76
N SER A 566 -32.74 8.77 -8.01
CA SER A 566 -33.35 10.05 -8.29
C SER A 566 -34.73 10.20 -7.60
N GLY A 567 -34.89 11.27 -6.82
CA GLY A 567 -36.09 11.56 -6.02
C GLY A 567 -36.23 10.66 -4.78
N ALA A 568 -35.21 9.87 -4.43
CA ALA A 568 -35.27 8.98 -3.27
C ALA A 568 -35.36 9.75 -1.95
N SER A 569 -34.70 10.89 -1.84
CA SER A 569 -34.75 11.76 -0.65
C SER A 569 -36.20 12.16 -0.28
N ARG A 570 -37.03 12.46 -1.27
CA ARG A 570 -38.45 12.75 -1.04
C ARG A 570 -39.26 11.49 -0.73
N ALA A 571 -38.97 10.39 -1.45
CA ALA A 571 -39.69 9.15 -1.26
C ALA A 571 -39.45 8.51 0.10
N MET A 572 -38.35 8.81 0.79
CA MET A 572 -38.11 8.38 2.16
C MET A 572 -39.14 8.90 3.18
N PHE A 573 -39.98 9.86 2.81
CA PHE A 573 -41.11 10.33 3.61
C PHE A 573 -42.46 9.65 3.25
N GLU A 574 -42.46 8.83 2.21
CA GLU A 574 -43.62 8.00 1.88
C GLU A 574 -43.82 6.94 2.98
N PRO A 575 -45.07 6.65 3.43
CA PRO A 575 -45.32 5.88 4.63
C PRO A 575 -44.65 4.48 4.65
N MET A 576 -44.63 3.76 3.52
CA MET A 576 -44.00 2.45 3.43
C MET A 576 -42.50 2.56 3.58
N MET A 577 -41.85 3.48 2.86
CA MET A 577 -40.41 3.71 2.91
C MET A 577 -39.96 4.24 4.28
N ALA A 578 -40.72 5.18 4.86
CA ALA A 578 -40.47 5.71 6.19
C ALA A 578 -40.51 4.59 7.24
N ARG A 579 -41.51 3.71 7.18
CA ARG A 579 -41.64 2.58 8.10
C ARG A 579 -40.47 1.59 7.99
N MET A 580 -40.06 1.26 6.77
CA MET A 580 -38.90 0.39 6.56
C MET A 580 -37.60 1.02 7.09
N LYS A 581 -37.45 2.34 6.94
CA LYS A 581 -36.31 3.09 7.51
C LYS A 581 -36.31 3.04 9.03
N ASP A 582 -37.44 3.28 9.67
CA ASP A 582 -37.58 3.23 11.13
C ASP A 582 -37.25 1.84 11.71
N LEU A 583 -37.54 0.79 10.96
CA LEU A 583 -37.19 -0.59 11.31
C LEU A 583 -35.70 -0.92 11.06
N SER A 584 -34.91 0.03 10.57
CA SER A 584 -33.49 -0.17 10.26
C SER A 584 -33.26 -1.38 9.36
N CYS A 585 -33.98 -1.44 8.24
CA CYS A 585 -33.86 -2.52 7.26
C CYS A 585 -32.46 -2.57 6.62
N ILE A 586 -32.15 -3.68 5.95
CA ILE A 586 -30.95 -3.80 5.11
C ILE A 586 -31.02 -2.73 4.01
N GLY A 587 -29.93 -2.05 3.75
CA GLY A 587 -29.82 -1.04 2.68
C GLY A 587 -28.74 -1.39 1.67
N LEU A 588 -29.01 -1.22 0.39
CA LEU A 588 -27.99 -1.26 -0.66
C LEU A 588 -28.04 0.03 -1.48
N GLN A 589 -26.99 0.83 -1.41
CA GLN A 589 -26.81 2.00 -2.25
C GLN A 589 -25.89 1.64 -3.41
N MET A 590 -26.46 1.54 -4.61
CA MET A 590 -25.73 1.36 -5.86
C MET A 590 -25.42 2.72 -6.51
N SER A 591 -25.06 2.75 -7.80
CA SER A 591 -24.78 3.99 -8.52
C SER A 591 -25.89 5.03 -8.37
N GLY A 592 -25.53 6.28 -8.12
CA GLY A 592 -26.50 7.38 -7.98
C GLY A 592 -25.86 8.75 -7.82
N ASN A 593 -26.68 9.79 -7.99
CA ASN A 593 -26.23 11.17 -7.84
C ASN A 593 -26.08 11.53 -6.35
N LYS A 594 -24.93 12.11 -6.00
CA LYS A 594 -24.59 12.59 -4.64
C LYS A 594 -25.55 13.68 -4.11
N ASP A 595 -26.25 14.38 -4.99
CA ASP A 595 -27.16 15.48 -4.62
C ASP A 595 -28.42 14.98 -3.90
N GLU A 596 -28.73 13.68 -3.96
CA GLU A 596 -29.84 13.08 -3.21
C GLU A 596 -29.55 13.00 -1.69
N GLY A 597 -28.34 13.34 -1.26
CA GLY A 597 -27.96 13.34 0.15
C GLY A 597 -27.76 11.92 0.71
N VAL A 598 -27.88 11.79 2.04
CA VAL A 598 -27.72 10.50 2.72
C VAL A 598 -29.05 9.75 2.72
N LEU A 599 -29.12 8.59 2.08
CA LEU A 599 -30.33 7.77 2.00
C LEU A 599 -30.32 6.61 3.01
N LEU A 600 -29.17 5.95 3.17
CA LEU A 600 -28.99 4.74 4.00
C LEU A 600 -27.80 4.92 4.94
N GLY A 601 -27.99 4.79 6.23
CA GLY A 601 -26.93 4.95 7.23
C GLY A 601 -26.24 6.30 7.11
N THR A 602 -24.94 6.31 6.77
CA THR A 602 -24.15 7.51 6.47
C THR A 602 -23.71 7.56 4.99
N VAL A 603 -24.22 6.65 4.15
CA VAL A 603 -23.81 6.50 2.76
C VAL A 603 -24.46 7.59 1.90
N ARG A 604 -23.62 8.30 1.16
CA ARG A 604 -24.06 9.17 0.07
C ARG A 604 -23.96 8.42 -1.25
N PRO A 605 -24.95 8.54 -2.13
CA PRO A 605 -24.84 8.02 -3.48
C PRO A 605 -23.60 8.55 -4.20
N SER A 606 -22.99 7.71 -5.00
CA SER A 606 -21.90 8.08 -5.91
C SER A 606 -22.00 7.23 -7.17
N GLU A 607 -21.37 7.69 -8.23
CA GLU A 607 -21.26 6.89 -9.45
C GLU A 607 -20.46 5.62 -9.19
N GLN A 608 -21.02 4.48 -9.56
CA GLN A 608 -20.45 3.14 -9.35
C GLN A 608 -20.58 2.30 -10.62
N PRO A 609 -19.65 1.37 -10.87
CA PRO A 609 -19.81 0.37 -11.94
C PRO A 609 -21.09 -0.47 -11.75
N PRO A 610 -21.64 -1.05 -12.82
CA PRO A 610 -22.80 -1.93 -12.72
C PRO A 610 -22.57 -3.09 -11.74
N GLY A 611 -23.58 -3.37 -10.91
CA GLY A 611 -23.52 -4.39 -9.87
C GLY A 611 -22.76 -4.00 -8.61
N ARG A 612 -22.14 -2.83 -8.57
CA ARG A 612 -21.42 -2.35 -7.39
C ARG A 612 -22.30 -1.47 -6.50
N GLY A 613 -22.18 -1.65 -5.20
CA GLY A 613 -22.92 -0.84 -4.24
C GLY A 613 -22.41 -1.00 -2.82
N THR A 614 -22.78 -0.04 -1.96
CA THR A 614 -22.50 -0.10 -0.53
C THR A 614 -23.68 -0.73 0.20
N LEU A 615 -23.44 -1.92 0.77
CA LEU A 615 -24.38 -2.65 1.62
C LEU A 615 -24.29 -2.10 3.05
N VAL A 616 -25.44 -1.80 3.63
CA VAL A 616 -25.59 -1.26 4.99
C VAL A 616 -26.42 -2.26 5.81
N MET A 617 -25.81 -2.85 6.83
CA MET A 617 -26.46 -3.80 7.73
C MET A 617 -26.21 -3.42 9.18
N ARG A 618 -27.09 -3.84 10.09
CA ARG A 618 -26.96 -3.56 11.53
C ARG A 618 -25.74 -4.26 12.13
N SER A 619 -25.53 -5.52 11.82
CA SER A 619 -24.42 -6.35 12.34
C SER A 619 -23.11 -6.15 11.58
N GLY A 620 -23.17 -5.91 10.26
CA GLY A 620 -22.00 -5.83 9.38
C GLY A 620 -21.49 -4.41 9.06
N GLY A 621 -22.17 -3.37 9.55
CA GLY A 621 -21.82 -1.98 9.23
C GLY A 621 -22.03 -1.67 7.75
N GLN A 622 -21.03 -0.99 7.15
CA GLN A 622 -21.02 -0.61 5.73
C GLN A 622 -19.96 -1.40 4.99
N GLN A 623 -20.33 -2.05 3.89
CA GLN A 623 -19.43 -2.84 3.06
C GLN A 623 -19.64 -2.53 1.59
N LEU A 624 -18.58 -2.30 0.83
CA LEU A 624 -18.65 -2.25 -0.62
C LEU A 624 -18.74 -3.70 -1.15
N ILE A 625 -19.73 -3.94 -2.00
CA ILE A 625 -19.96 -5.27 -2.58
C ILE A 625 -20.05 -5.20 -4.10
N GLN A 626 -19.73 -6.31 -4.76
CA GLN A 626 -20.13 -6.60 -6.14
C GLN A 626 -21.23 -7.63 -6.11
N VAL A 627 -22.41 -7.25 -6.58
CA VAL A 627 -23.57 -8.14 -6.69
C VAL A 627 -23.28 -9.22 -7.72
N ALA A 628 -23.66 -10.43 -7.39
CA ALA A 628 -23.58 -11.55 -8.31
C ALA A 628 -24.52 -11.35 -9.50
N TRP A 629 -24.01 -11.62 -10.69
CA TRP A 629 -24.77 -11.53 -11.92
C TRP A 629 -25.31 -12.90 -12.32
N SER A 630 -26.56 -12.92 -12.68
CA SER A 630 -27.19 -14.10 -13.29
C SER A 630 -27.87 -13.72 -14.60
N GLU A 631 -27.74 -14.56 -15.61
CA GLU A 631 -28.32 -14.29 -16.93
C GLU A 631 -29.82 -14.00 -16.89
N PRO A 632 -30.30 -12.99 -17.63
CA PRO A 632 -31.73 -12.91 -17.97
C PRO A 632 -32.10 -14.18 -18.75
N GLN A 633 -33.24 -14.74 -18.44
CA GLN A 633 -33.79 -15.84 -19.26
C GLN A 633 -34.39 -15.30 -20.53
#